data_2ba320a963ed1eb9af449f248197f181
#
_entry.id   2ba320a963ed1eb9af449f248197f181
#
_cell.length_a   1.000
_cell.length_b   1.000
_cell.length_c   1.000
_cell.angle_alpha   90.00
_cell.angle_beta   90.00
_cell.angle_gamma   90.00
#
_symmetry.space_group_name_H-M   'P 1'
#
loop_
_entity.id
_entity.type
_entity.pdbx_description
1 polymer ?
#
loop_
_entity_poly.entity_id
_entity_poly.type
_entity_poly.pdbx_seq_one_letter_code
_entity_poly.pdbx_strand_id
1 'polypeptide(L)'
;MGRLFVYDENMTDERAKITVAKMAAVSDIVASEKAFIQYSAAGQLTVLAGAVIAVGDAIFQTEETTLSAANLDGASSFAHGKDYYIYLCDNGKDSSNEVYLISENSTFPDGVEWDDTNTRKIGGFHYGFVRNVDEYGREVNTSGSVRGSGWESNVREDIAPNSVWTALHRPKCDPSGMAYLGNGLWADIYLASDDGANGLQSVYNATPITGTEGLIWLCNANFSNFGNCDNMG
;
A
#
# COMPACT_ATOMS: atom_id res chain seq x y z
N MET A 1 -12.79 -25.79 0.06
CA MET A 1 -13.75 -24.69 -0.16
C MET A 1 -14.58 -24.55 1.10
N GLY A 2 -14.15 -23.73 2.04
CA GLY A 2 -14.84 -23.48 3.30
C GLY A 2 -15.93 -22.42 3.10
N ARG A 3 -17.13 -22.68 3.53
CA ARG A 3 -18.18 -21.65 3.65
C ARG A 3 -17.76 -20.67 4.74
N LEU A 4 -17.50 -19.45 4.37
CA LEU A 4 -16.98 -18.43 5.29
C LEU A 4 -18.05 -17.90 6.26
N PHE A 5 -19.33 -17.97 5.90
CA PHE A 5 -20.45 -17.61 6.76
C PHE A 5 -21.64 -18.55 6.53
N VAL A 6 -22.16 -19.11 7.57
CA VAL A 6 -23.54 -19.54 7.64
C VAL A 6 -24.27 -18.40 8.35
N TYR A 7 -25.02 -17.61 7.62
CA TYR A 7 -25.96 -16.67 8.21
C TYR A 7 -27.07 -17.53 8.84
N ASP A 8 -27.06 -17.57 10.14
CA ASP A 8 -28.15 -18.12 10.93
C ASP A 8 -28.98 -16.93 11.39
N GLU A 9 -30.20 -16.84 10.91
CA GLU A 9 -31.15 -15.78 11.30
C GLU A 9 -31.44 -15.76 12.82
N ASN A 10 -30.96 -16.76 13.57
CA ASN A 10 -30.98 -16.80 15.03
C ASN A 10 -29.67 -16.34 15.68
N MET A 11 -28.67 -15.90 14.90
CA MET A 11 -27.45 -15.31 15.48
C MET A 11 -27.72 -13.93 16.03
N THR A 12 -27.56 -13.79 17.33
CA THR A 12 -27.56 -12.45 17.95
C THR A 12 -26.32 -11.67 17.48
N ASP A 13 -26.45 -10.35 17.35
CA ASP A 13 -25.34 -9.46 16.94
C ASP A 13 -24.03 -9.73 17.69
N GLU A 14 -24.11 -10.07 18.98
CA GLU A 14 -22.95 -10.44 19.79
C GLU A 14 -22.26 -11.72 19.33
N ARG A 15 -23.02 -12.75 18.92
CA ARG A 15 -22.42 -13.99 18.38
C ARG A 15 -21.78 -13.77 17.01
N ALA A 16 -22.38 -12.94 16.17
CA ALA A 16 -21.80 -12.53 14.92
C ALA A 16 -20.46 -11.79 15.16
N LYS A 17 -20.46 -10.81 16.06
CA LYS A 17 -19.24 -10.07 16.47
C LYS A 17 -18.15 -11.00 17.00
N ILE A 18 -18.48 -11.94 17.88
CA ILE A 18 -17.51 -12.91 18.43
C ILE A 18 -16.98 -13.85 17.34
N THR A 19 -17.80 -14.25 16.38
CA THR A 19 -17.34 -15.12 15.28
C THR A 19 -16.41 -14.38 14.34
N VAL A 20 -16.74 -13.14 13.98
CA VAL A 20 -15.89 -12.26 13.16
C VAL A 20 -14.61 -11.91 13.92
N ALA A 21 -14.68 -11.61 15.22
CA ALA A 21 -13.51 -11.39 16.07
C ALA A 21 -12.55 -12.56 16.09
N LYS A 22 -13.06 -13.78 16.21
CA LYS A 22 -12.23 -15.01 16.16
C LYS A 22 -11.60 -15.23 14.79
N MET A 23 -12.27 -14.87 13.72
CA MET A 23 -11.73 -14.96 12.35
C MET A 23 -10.67 -13.88 12.12
N ALA A 24 -10.92 -12.66 12.56
CA ALA A 24 -9.96 -11.56 12.49
C ALA A 24 -8.71 -11.84 13.34
N ALA A 25 -8.86 -12.45 14.53
CA ALA A 25 -7.74 -12.87 15.37
C ALA A 25 -6.83 -13.94 14.73
N VAL A 26 -7.33 -14.67 13.71
CA VAL A 26 -6.54 -15.68 12.98
C VAL A 26 -5.82 -15.08 11.77
N SER A 27 -6.40 -14.07 11.12
CA SER A 27 -5.85 -13.49 9.88
C SER A 27 -5.81 -11.96 9.86
N ASP A 28 -6.25 -11.30 10.93
CA ASP A 28 -6.29 -9.82 11.13
C ASP A 28 -7.09 -9.05 10.06
N ILE A 29 -7.03 -9.49 8.81
CA ILE A 29 -7.75 -8.89 7.68
C ILE A 29 -8.32 -10.01 6.81
N VAL A 30 -9.60 -9.91 6.49
CA VAL A 30 -10.30 -10.81 5.57
C VAL A 30 -11.00 -9.98 4.49
N ALA A 31 -10.70 -10.24 3.24
CA ALA A 31 -11.35 -9.58 2.11
C ALA A 31 -11.57 -10.59 0.97
N SER A 32 -12.66 -10.45 0.23
CA SER A 32 -12.92 -11.22 -0.99
C SER A 32 -11.96 -10.82 -2.11
N GLU A 33 -11.64 -9.53 -2.21
CA GLU A 33 -10.66 -8.97 -3.12
C GLU A 33 -9.39 -8.63 -2.33
N LYS A 34 -8.26 -9.27 -2.68
CA LYS A 34 -6.98 -9.04 -1.98
C LYS A 34 -6.49 -7.60 -2.16
N ALA A 35 -6.64 -7.04 -3.37
CA ALA A 35 -6.35 -5.65 -3.67
C ALA A 35 -7.58 -4.78 -3.39
N PHE A 36 -8.04 -4.76 -2.13
CA PHE A 36 -9.23 -4.02 -1.71
C PHE A 36 -9.01 -2.49 -1.61
N ILE A 37 -7.82 -2.00 -1.87
CA ILE A 37 -7.51 -0.58 -2.10
C ILE A 37 -6.99 -0.46 -3.52
N GLN A 38 -7.57 0.44 -4.30
CA GLN A 38 -7.28 0.58 -5.73
C GLN A 38 -7.11 2.04 -6.12
N TYR A 39 -6.23 2.30 -7.08
CA TYR A 39 -6.16 3.61 -7.73
C TYR A 39 -7.47 3.86 -8.50
N SER A 40 -8.08 5.02 -8.28
CA SER A 40 -9.38 5.35 -8.89
C SER A 40 -9.33 6.59 -9.77
N ALA A 41 -8.57 7.61 -9.39
CA ALA A 41 -8.38 8.83 -10.17
C ALA A 41 -7.10 9.55 -9.72
N ALA A 42 -6.72 10.61 -10.41
CA ALA A 42 -5.56 11.43 -10.04
C ALA A 42 -5.65 11.88 -8.58
N GLY A 43 -4.65 11.52 -7.79
CA GLY A 43 -4.58 11.79 -6.36
C GLY A 43 -5.63 11.07 -5.50
N GLN A 44 -6.27 10.03 -6.02
CA GLN A 44 -7.35 9.33 -5.32
C GLN A 44 -7.20 7.81 -5.36
N LEU A 45 -7.60 7.21 -4.25
CA LEU A 45 -7.76 5.76 -4.09
C LEU A 45 -9.19 5.45 -3.69
N THR A 46 -9.65 4.25 -4.00
CA THR A 46 -10.91 3.71 -3.46
C THR A 46 -10.62 2.50 -2.58
N VAL A 47 -11.11 2.53 -1.35
CA VAL A 47 -11.25 1.35 -0.51
C VAL A 47 -12.54 0.66 -0.90
N LEU A 48 -12.47 -0.61 -1.26
CA LEU A 48 -13.64 -1.41 -1.63
C LEU A 48 -14.40 -1.85 -0.37
N ALA A 49 -15.70 -1.96 -0.51
CA ALA A 49 -16.57 -2.48 0.54
C ALA A 49 -16.32 -3.97 0.82
N GLY A 50 -16.54 -4.41 2.06
CA GLY A 50 -16.62 -5.81 2.45
C GLY A 50 -15.32 -6.41 2.99
N ALA A 51 -14.23 -5.67 3.10
CA ALA A 51 -13.08 -6.13 3.86
C ALA A 51 -13.39 -6.04 5.37
N VAL A 52 -13.03 -7.08 6.12
CA VAL A 52 -13.20 -7.15 7.57
C VAL A 52 -11.83 -7.02 8.22
N ILE A 53 -11.64 -6.01 9.04
CA ILE A 53 -10.35 -5.60 9.58
C ILE A 53 -10.44 -5.47 11.10
N ALA A 54 -9.53 -6.14 11.82
CA ALA A 54 -9.38 -5.96 13.26
C ALA A 54 -8.43 -4.78 13.54
N VAL A 55 -8.85 -3.88 14.43
CA VAL A 55 -8.05 -2.76 14.93
C VAL A 55 -8.19 -2.76 16.46
N GLY A 56 -7.13 -3.10 17.18
CA GLY A 56 -7.23 -3.32 18.62
C GLY A 56 -8.31 -4.35 18.97
N ASP A 57 -9.22 -3.97 19.82
CA ASP A 57 -10.37 -4.81 20.22
C ASP A 57 -11.61 -4.63 19.32
N ALA A 58 -11.57 -3.71 18.36
CA ALA A 58 -12.67 -3.41 17.44
C ALA A 58 -12.53 -4.18 16.12
N ILE A 59 -13.66 -4.39 15.46
CA ILE A 59 -13.72 -5.01 14.14
C ILE A 59 -14.57 -4.13 13.23
N PHE A 60 -13.98 -3.75 12.12
CA PHE A 60 -14.60 -2.91 11.11
C PHE A 60 -14.86 -3.71 9.84
N GLN A 61 -15.96 -3.42 9.18
CA GLN A 61 -16.23 -3.86 7.83
C GLN A 61 -16.19 -2.62 6.94
N THR A 62 -15.27 -2.62 5.95
CA THR A 62 -15.10 -1.46 5.08
C THR A 62 -16.35 -1.19 4.26
N GLU A 63 -16.70 0.08 4.11
CA GLU A 63 -17.61 0.60 3.10
C GLU A 63 -16.80 1.18 1.93
N GLU A 64 -17.43 1.33 0.77
CA GLU A 64 -16.75 1.96 -0.36
C GLU A 64 -16.44 3.41 -0.04
N THR A 65 -15.14 3.74 0.03
CA THR A 65 -14.67 5.04 0.50
C THR A 65 -13.56 5.56 -0.40
N THR A 66 -13.65 6.83 -0.79
CA THR A 66 -12.58 7.50 -1.54
C THR A 66 -11.59 8.15 -0.58
N LEU A 67 -10.31 7.84 -0.76
CA LEU A 67 -9.19 8.45 -0.05
C LEU A 67 -8.44 9.42 -0.96
N SER A 68 -7.97 10.51 -0.38
CA SER A 68 -7.20 11.55 -1.08
C SER A 68 -6.26 12.27 -0.11
N ALA A 69 -5.61 13.34 -0.54
CA ALA A 69 -4.81 14.19 0.34
C ALA A 69 -5.58 14.77 1.55
N ALA A 70 -6.91 14.79 1.51
CA ALA A 70 -7.73 15.17 2.66
C ALA A 70 -7.64 14.19 3.84
N ASN A 71 -7.15 12.98 3.61
CA ASN A 71 -6.94 11.95 4.63
C ASN A 71 -5.52 11.98 5.22
N LEU A 72 -4.64 12.92 4.81
CA LEU A 72 -3.30 13.03 5.38
C LEU A 72 -3.36 13.47 6.84
N ASP A 73 -2.53 12.85 7.67
CA ASP A 73 -2.47 13.09 9.13
C ASP A 73 -1.77 14.38 9.53
N GLY A 74 -0.95 14.97 8.69
CA GLY A 74 -0.20 16.18 9.06
C GLY A 74 0.07 17.15 7.89
N ALA A 75 -0.14 16.71 6.64
CA ALA A 75 0.11 17.53 5.46
C ALA A 75 -1.18 17.84 4.71
N SER A 76 -1.16 18.87 3.85
CA SER A 76 -2.31 19.24 3.02
C SER A 76 -2.24 18.69 1.59
N SER A 77 -1.10 18.13 1.20
CA SER A 77 -0.87 17.57 -0.14
C SER A 77 0.19 16.48 -0.10
N PHE A 78 0.10 15.54 -1.03
CA PHE A 78 1.16 14.56 -1.25
C PHE A 78 2.41 15.25 -1.80
N ALA A 79 3.58 14.71 -1.42
CA ALA A 79 4.89 15.13 -1.93
C ALA A 79 5.47 14.03 -2.83
N HIS A 80 6.00 14.40 -4.00
CA HIS A 80 6.56 13.43 -4.91
C HIS A 80 7.82 12.75 -4.36
N GLY A 81 8.03 11.50 -4.75
CA GLY A 81 9.14 10.69 -4.28
C GLY A 81 8.94 10.10 -2.89
N LYS A 82 7.71 10.14 -2.37
CA LYS A 82 7.38 9.65 -1.04
C LYS A 82 6.49 8.40 -1.09
N ASP A 83 6.71 7.54 -0.13
CA ASP A 83 5.85 6.41 0.17
C ASP A 83 4.88 6.80 1.28
N TYR A 84 3.62 6.42 1.09
CA TYR A 84 2.54 6.69 2.02
C TYR A 84 1.91 5.38 2.47
N TYR A 85 1.55 5.34 3.74
CA TYR A 85 0.90 4.20 4.38
C TYR A 85 -0.54 4.55 4.71
N ILE A 86 -1.44 3.62 4.50
CA ILE A 86 -2.88 3.78 4.73
C ILE A 86 -3.24 3.02 5.99
N TYR A 87 -3.87 3.72 6.91
CA TYR A 87 -4.30 3.20 8.19
C TYR A 87 -5.81 3.25 8.32
N LEU A 88 -6.37 2.20 8.89
CA LEU A 88 -7.69 2.22 9.49
C LEU A 88 -7.51 2.46 10.98
N CYS A 89 -8.20 3.45 11.52
CA CYS A 89 -8.04 3.89 12.90
C CYS A 89 -9.39 3.77 13.64
N ASP A 90 -9.32 3.30 14.88
CA ASP A 90 -10.43 3.29 15.82
C ASP A 90 -10.38 4.56 16.67
N ASN A 91 -11.31 5.46 16.50
CA ASN A 91 -11.40 6.69 17.30
C ASN A 91 -12.13 6.50 18.65
N GLY A 92 -12.48 5.28 19.01
CA GLY A 92 -13.08 4.91 20.30
C GLY A 92 -14.52 5.40 20.51
N LYS A 93 -15.21 5.92 19.46
CA LYS A 93 -16.51 6.56 19.62
C LYS A 93 -17.72 5.67 19.32
N ASP A 94 -17.59 4.74 18.44
CA ASP A 94 -18.47 3.58 18.15
C ASP A 94 -18.04 2.89 16.86
N SER A 95 -18.66 1.75 16.52
CA SER A 95 -18.32 0.95 15.34
C SER A 95 -18.66 1.60 13.98
N SER A 96 -19.25 2.79 13.97
CA SER A 96 -19.54 3.59 12.77
C SER A 96 -18.48 4.67 12.48
N ASN A 97 -17.45 4.76 13.32
CA ASN A 97 -16.42 5.80 13.24
C ASN A 97 -15.06 5.24 12.84
N GLU A 98 -15.05 4.45 11.78
CA GLU A 98 -13.80 4.15 11.11
C GLU A 98 -13.20 5.44 10.52
N VAL A 99 -11.95 5.69 10.84
CA VAL A 99 -11.21 6.83 10.29
C VAL A 99 -10.09 6.29 9.44
N TYR A 100 -10.04 6.71 8.18
CA TYR A 100 -8.91 6.41 7.31
C TYR A 100 -7.91 7.56 7.35
N LEU A 101 -6.67 7.25 7.68
CA LEU A 101 -5.55 8.19 7.65
C LEU A 101 -4.48 7.70 6.68
N ILE A 102 -3.82 8.67 6.06
CA ILE A 102 -2.67 8.46 5.19
C ILE A 102 -1.47 9.17 5.84
N SER A 103 -0.36 8.46 6.00
CA SER A 103 0.83 8.96 6.68
C SER A 103 2.11 8.61 5.93
N GLU A 104 3.15 9.44 6.06
CA GLU A 104 4.52 9.07 5.70
C GLU A 104 5.16 8.15 6.77
N ASN A 105 4.59 8.11 7.98
CA ASN A 105 5.09 7.27 9.05
C ASN A 105 4.65 5.80 8.83
N SER A 106 5.63 4.91 8.76
CA SER A 106 5.39 3.48 8.50
C SER A 106 4.93 2.68 9.72
N THR A 107 4.88 3.27 10.90
CA THR A 107 4.53 2.58 12.16
C THR A 107 3.06 2.80 12.51
N PHE A 108 2.66 4.05 12.67
CA PHE A 108 1.28 4.51 12.90
C PHE A 108 1.16 5.97 12.46
N PRO A 109 -0.05 6.51 12.24
CA PRO A 109 -0.23 7.89 11.82
C PRO A 109 0.32 8.88 12.85
N ASP A 110 0.73 10.06 12.37
CA ASP A 110 1.13 11.13 13.26
C ASP A 110 -0.09 11.67 14.03
N GLY A 111 0.11 12.01 15.31
CA GLY A 111 -0.93 12.51 16.22
C GLY A 111 -0.83 11.84 17.57
N VAL A 112 -1.20 12.57 18.62
CA VAL A 112 -1.09 12.08 20.01
C VAL A 112 -2.17 11.04 20.37
N GLU A 113 -3.21 10.95 19.53
CA GLU A 113 -4.33 10.02 19.69
C GLU A 113 -4.09 8.65 19.05
N TRP A 114 -3.05 8.51 18.20
CA TRP A 114 -2.82 7.31 17.41
C TRP A 114 -1.61 6.53 17.90
N ASP A 115 -1.76 5.22 18.01
CA ASP A 115 -0.70 4.29 18.37
C ASP A 115 -0.98 2.89 17.77
N ASP A 116 -0.19 1.90 18.13
CA ASP A 116 -0.31 0.53 17.65
C ASP A 116 -1.54 -0.23 18.21
N THR A 117 -2.21 0.32 19.23
CA THR A 117 -3.40 -0.32 19.84
C THR A 117 -4.70 0.09 19.16
N ASN A 118 -4.75 1.26 18.55
CA ASN A 118 -5.96 1.82 17.94
C ASN A 118 -5.81 2.09 16.43
N THR A 119 -4.72 1.66 15.82
CA THR A 119 -4.51 1.79 14.39
C THR A 119 -4.11 0.47 13.73
N ARG A 120 -4.48 0.29 12.46
CA ARG A 120 -4.08 -0.85 11.65
C ARG A 120 -3.61 -0.37 10.28
N LYS A 121 -2.34 -0.65 9.95
CA LYS A 121 -1.84 -0.43 8.60
C LYS A 121 -2.47 -1.45 7.65
N ILE A 122 -3.21 -0.96 6.66
CA ILE A 122 -4.00 -1.77 5.73
C ILE A 122 -3.46 -1.77 4.31
N GLY A 123 -2.61 -0.80 3.97
CA GLY A 123 -2.02 -0.67 2.65
C GLY A 123 -1.07 0.51 2.55
N GLY A 124 -0.73 0.85 1.33
CA GLY A 124 0.09 2.02 1.02
C GLY A 124 0.30 2.19 -0.48
N PHE A 125 1.04 3.21 -0.85
CA PHE A 125 1.33 3.56 -2.23
C PHE A 125 2.56 4.47 -2.32
N HIS A 126 3.12 4.56 -3.50
CA HIS A 126 4.13 5.54 -3.86
C HIS A 126 3.48 6.73 -4.57
N TYR A 127 3.83 7.96 -4.17
CA TYR A 127 3.46 9.18 -4.88
C TYR A 127 4.67 9.75 -5.60
N GLY A 128 4.58 9.90 -6.91
CA GLY A 128 5.72 10.34 -7.69
C GLY A 128 5.35 10.76 -9.10
N PHE A 129 6.35 10.81 -9.96
CA PHE A 129 6.12 11.11 -11.37
C PHE A 129 5.54 9.89 -12.10
N VAL A 130 4.37 10.06 -12.67
CA VAL A 130 3.71 9.07 -13.50
C VAL A 130 3.52 9.60 -14.91
N ARG A 131 3.49 8.68 -15.88
CA ARG A 131 3.21 8.98 -17.28
C ARG A 131 1.91 8.36 -17.70
N ASN A 132 1.19 9.03 -18.61
CA ASN A 132 0.02 8.43 -19.22
C ASN A 132 0.46 7.29 -20.14
N VAL A 133 -0.35 6.25 -20.17
CA VAL A 133 -0.19 5.10 -21.06
C VAL A 133 -1.47 4.92 -21.86
N ASP A 134 -1.36 4.34 -23.06
CA ASP A 134 -2.50 3.91 -23.84
C ASP A 134 -3.06 2.56 -23.35
N GLU A 135 -4.09 2.07 -24.02
CA GLU A 135 -4.74 0.78 -23.72
C GLU A 135 -3.80 -0.44 -23.85
N TYR A 136 -2.64 -0.27 -24.50
CA TYR A 136 -1.60 -1.29 -24.63
C TYR A 136 -0.45 -1.13 -23.64
N GLY A 137 -0.55 -0.17 -22.68
CA GLY A 137 0.50 0.13 -21.71
C GLY A 137 1.71 0.89 -22.29
N ARG A 138 1.59 1.47 -23.48
CA ARG A 138 2.67 2.27 -24.09
C ARG A 138 2.58 3.72 -23.63
N GLU A 139 3.72 4.32 -23.30
CA GLU A 139 3.77 5.74 -22.96
C GLU A 139 3.25 6.60 -24.11
N VAL A 140 2.37 7.53 -23.79
CA VAL A 140 1.80 8.48 -24.72
C VAL A 140 2.10 9.91 -24.28
N ASN A 141 2.15 10.83 -25.22
CA ASN A 141 2.25 12.25 -24.91
C ASN A 141 0.89 12.81 -24.44
N THR A 142 0.83 14.07 -24.09
CA THR A 142 -0.40 14.76 -23.65
C THR A 142 -1.54 14.72 -24.67
N SER A 143 -1.24 14.43 -25.93
CA SER A 143 -2.22 14.28 -27.03
C SER A 143 -2.60 12.82 -27.29
N GLY A 144 -2.12 11.87 -26.47
CA GLY A 144 -2.39 10.44 -26.66
C GLY A 144 -1.54 9.76 -27.73
N SER A 145 -0.54 10.46 -28.30
CA SER A 145 0.35 9.89 -29.32
C SER A 145 1.53 9.16 -28.69
N VAL A 146 1.84 7.97 -29.17
CA VAL A 146 2.98 7.19 -28.71
C VAL A 146 4.27 7.86 -29.15
N ARG A 147 5.14 8.23 -28.19
CA ARG A 147 6.48 8.78 -28.39
C ARG A 147 6.56 9.80 -29.53
N GLY A 148 5.86 10.91 -29.38
CA GLY A 148 6.00 12.06 -30.26
C GLY A 148 6.71 13.23 -29.57
N SER A 149 6.83 14.37 -30.26
CA SER A 149 7.24 15.61 -29.62
C SER A 149 6.30 15.95 -28.44
N GLY A 150 6.86 16.30 -27.31
CA GLY A 150 6.08 16.61 -26.10
C GLY A 150 5.82 15.42 -25.18
N TRP A 151 6.43 14.28 -25.42
CA TRP A 151 6.30 13.14 -24.53
C TRP A 151 6.94 13.38 -23.15
N GLU A 152 7.99 14.22 -23.09
CA GLU A 152 8.62 14.61 -21.82
C GLU A 152 7.67 15.43 -20.94
N SER A 153 6.73 16.16 -21.57
CA SER A 153 5.72 16.93 -20.83
C SER A 153 4.53 16.11 -20.35
N ASN A 154 4.48 14.83 -20.69
CA ASN A 154 3.44 13.91 -20.24
C ASN A 154 3.72 13.28 -18.86
N VAL A 155 4.46 13.99 -18.06
CA VAL A 155 4.77 13.62 -16.69
C VAL A 155 3.91 14.48 -15.77
N ARG A 156 3.21 13.83 -14.83
CA ARG A 156 2.48 14.50 -13.76
C ARG A 156 2.85 13.88 -12.43
N GLU A 157 2.68 14.63 -11.38
CA GLU A 157 2.75 14.08 -10.03
C GLU A 157 1.43 13.43 -9.68
N ASP A 158 1.49 12.16 -9.30
CA ASP A 158 0.29 11.38 -8.97
C ASP A 158 0.66 10.14 -8.13
N ILE A 159 -0.35 9.48 -7.60
CA ILE A 159 -0.23 8.13 -7.06
C ILE A 159 0.18 7.20 -8.21
N ALA A 160 1.28 6.47 -8.06
CA ALA A 160 1.69 5.47 -9.03
C ALA A 160 0.71 4.27 -8.97
N PRO A 161 -0.13 4.04 -9.99
CA PRO A 161 -1.23 3.07 -9.86
C PRO A 161 -0.77 1.66 -9.50
N ASN A 162 0.37 1.24 -10.05
CA ASN A 162 0.93 -0.09 -9.81
C ASN A 162 1.70 -0.20 -8.48
N SER A 163 1.88 0.90 -7.75
CA SER A 163 2.51 0.88 -6.43
C SER A 163 1.51 0.69 -5.29
N VAL A 164 0.21 0.71 -5.60
CA VAL A 164 -0.81 0.52 -4.57
C VAL A 164 -0.79 -0.92 -4.08
N TRP A 165 -0.59 -1.09 -2.79
CA TRP A 165 -0.56 -2.39 -2.14
C TRP A 165 -1.53 -2.42 -0.96
N THR A 166 -1.93 -3.62 -0.56
CA THR A 166 -2.71 -3.88 0.65
C THR A 166 -2.01 -4.93 1.49
N ALA A 167 -2.41 -5.08 2.74
CA ALA A 167 -1.89 -6.12 3.60
C ALA A 167 -2.05 -7.55 3.02
N LEU A 168 -3.02 -7.76 2.12
CA LEU A 168 -3.28 -9.04 1.44
C LEU A 168 -2.69 -9.12 0.02
N HIS A 169 -2.29 -8.01 -0.55
CA HIS A 169 -1.73 -7.89 -1.90
C HIS A 169 -0.47 -7.04 -1.87
N ARG A 170 0.65 -7.66 -1.53
CA ARG A 170 1.97 -7.05 -1.45
C ARG A 170 3.07 -8.08 -1.68
N PRO A 171 4.32 -7.67 -1.94
CA PRO A 171 5.47 -8.58 -1.88
C PRO A 171 5.67 -9.08 -0.44
N LYS A 172 6.52 -10.08 -0.27
CA LYS A 172 6.93 -10.55 1.06
C LYS A 172 7.85 -9.55 1.78
N CYS A 173 8.64 -8.80 1.01
CA CYS A 173 9.46 -7.71 1.54
C CYS A 173 8.64 -6.43 1.75
N ASP A 174 9.30 -5.36 2.21
CA ASP A 174 8.70 -4.04 2.30
C ASP A 174 8.26 -3.57 0.90
N PRO A 175 6.98 -3.24 0.68
CA PRO A 175 6.47 -2.77 -0.59
C PRO A 175 6.83 -1.32 -0.93
N SER A 176 7.45 -0.57 -0.02
CA SER A 176 7.84 0.82 -0.22
C SER A 176 8.78 0.96 -1.43
N GLY A 177 8.51 1.91 -2.30
CA GLY A 177 9.28 2.12 -3.53
C GLY A 177 9.15 0.99 -4.56
N MET A 178 8.15 0.12 -4.46
CA MET A 178 7.93 -0.98 -5.40
C MET A 178 6.66 -0.81 -6.24
N ALA A 179 6.65 -1.43 -7.42
CA ALA A 179 5.51 -1.47 -8.31
C ALA A 179 5.16 -2.92 -8.71
N TYR A 180 3.88 -3.23 -8.78
CA TYR A 180 3.37 -4.52 -9.20
C TYR A 180 3.42 -4.68 -10.72
N LEU A 181 4.05 -5.74 -11.20
CA LEU A 181 4.21 -6.04 -12.62
C LEU A 181 3.24 -7.12 -13.13
N GLY A 182 2.38 -7.63 -12.27
CA GLY A 182 1.49 -8.75 -12.57
C GLY A 182 2.04 -10.10 -12.13
N ASN A 183 1.18 -11.11 -12.06
CA ASN A 183 1.51 -12.50 -11.72
C ASN A 183 2.30 -12.68 -10.41
N GLY A 184 2.07 -11.81 -9.42
CA GLY A 184 2.78 -11.85 -8.14
C GLY A 184 4.19 -11.23 -8.16
N LEU A 185 4.61 -10.63 -9.26
CA LEU A 185 5.92 -9.99 -9.39
C LEU A 185 5.83 -8.52 -8.99
N TRP A 186 6.80 -8.09 -8.21
CA TRP A 186 7.03 -6.70 -7.81
C TRP A 186 8.45 -6.30 -8.20
N ALA A 187 8.64 -5.04 -8.54
CA ALA A 187 9.95 -4.49 -8.88
C ALA A 187 10.12 -3.12 -8.26
N ASP A 188 11.37 -2.76 -7.98
CA ASP A 188 11.73 -1.44 -7.51
C ASP A 188 11.39 -0.37 -8.55
N ILE A 189 10.82 0.75 -8.09
CA ILE A 189 10.52 1.93 -8.92
C ILE A 189 11.81 2.67 -9.26
N TYR A 190 12.74 2.74 -8.29
CA TYR A 190 14.02 3.42 -8.43
C TYR A 190 15.18 2.44 -8.48
N LEU A 191 16.32 2.91 -8.99
CA LEU A 191 17.56 2.14 -8.94
C LEU A 191 17.96 1.89 -7.49
N ALA A 192 18.42 0.67 -7.22
CA ALA A 192 18.83 0.27 -5.88
C ALA A 192 19.93 1.20 -5.33
N SER A 193 19.75 1.63 -4.11
CA SER A 193 20.70 2.43 -3.32
C SER A 193 21.01 1.73 -2.00
N ASP A 194 22.09 2.11 -1.35
CA ASP A 194 22.45 1.62 -0.02
C ASP A 194 21.49 2.22 1.03
N ASP A 195 20.96 1.41 1.92
CA ASP A 195 20.11 1.84 3.04
C ASP A 195 20.92 2.32 4.26
N GLY A 196 22.26 2.24 4.20
CA GLY A 196 23.15 2.56 5.31
C GLY A 196 23.24 1.50 6.40
N ALA A 197 22.53 0.38 6.26
CA ALA A 197 22.46 -0.73 7.24
C ALA A 197 22.81 -2.10 6.62
N ASN A 198 23.58 -2.12 5.55
CA ASN A 198 23.95 -3.29 4.74
C ASN A 198 22.76 -3.91 3.97
N GLY A 199 21.76 -3.13 3.64
CA GLY A 199 20.63 -3.49 2.81
C GLY A 199 20.54 -2.64 1.53
N LEU A 200 19.55 -2.95 0.72
CA LEU A 200 19.20 -2.20 -0.48
C LEU A 200 17.82 -1.57 -0.29
N GLN A 201 17.67 -0.38 -0.85
CA GLN A 201 16.39 0.33 -0.84
C GLN A 201 16.10 0.92 -2.23
N SER A 202 14.81 1.15 -2.51
CA SER A 202 14.32 1.83 -3.70
C SER A 202 13.73 3.18 -3.28
N VAL A 203 14.55 4.23 -3.29
CA VAL A 203 14.17 5.55 -2.79
C VAL A 203 14.42 6.62 -3.84
N TYR A 204 13.49 7.57 -3.96
CA TYR A 204 13.61 8.70 -4.86
C TYR A 204 14.86 9.53 -4.56
N ASN A 205 15.59 9.89 -5.61
CA ASN A 205 16.80 10.75 -5.56
C ASN A 205 17.93 10.22 -4.66
N ALA A 206 17.91 8.96 -4.27
CA ALA A 206 19.05 8.31 -3.62
C ALA A 206 20.16 8.05 -4.64
N THR A 207 21.41 8.03 -4.17
CA THR A 207 22.55 7.70 -5.04
C THR A 207 22.55 6.23 -5.39
N PRO A 208 22.40 5.83 -6.67
CA PRO A 208 22.38 4.44 -7.04
C PRO A 208 23.73 3.76 -6.77
N ILE A 209 23.69 2.50 -6.39
CA ILE A 209 24.89 1.66 -6.31
C ILE A 209 25.39 1.41 -7.74
N THR A 210 26.60 1.84 -8.05
CA THR A 210 27.19 1.77 -9.39
C THR A 210 28.58 1.16 -9.38
N GLY A 211 29.04 0.70 -10.55
CA GLY A 211 30.42 0.23 -10.77
C GLY A 211 30.79 -0.99 -9.94
N THR A 212 32.02 -0.97 -9.43
CA THR A 212 32.61 -2.11 -8.70
C THR A 212 31.87 -2.42 -7.40
N GLU A 213 31.31 -1.41 -6.75
CA GLU A 213 30.52 -1.59 -5.52
C GLU A 213 29.22 -2.35 -5.80
N GLY A 214 28.52 -2.04 -6.88
CA GLY A 214 27.34 -2.79 -7.29
C GLY A 214 27.63 -4.23 -7.62
N LEU A 215 28.78 -4.51 -8.24
CA LEU A 215 29.25 -5.88 -8.51
C LEU A 215 29.62 -6.62 -7.21
N ILE A 216 30.26 -5.93 -6.25
CA ILE A 216 30.58 -6.53 -4.94
C ILE A 216 29.29 -6.84 -4.19
N TRP A 217 28.31 -5.97 -4.23
CA TRP A 217 26.98 -6.23 -3.67
C TRP A 217 26.30 -7.44 -4.31
N LEU A 218 26.29 -7.52 -5.64
CA LEU A 218 25.72 -8.65 -6.37
C LEU A 218 26.50 -9.95 -6.14
N CYS A 219 27.82 -9.88 -5.95
CA CYS A 219 28.68 -11.06 -5.78
C CYS A 219 28.85 -11.47 -4.31
N ASN A 220 28.92 -10.53 -3.36
CA ASN A 220 29.02 -10.81 -1.93
C ASN A 220 27.68 -11.00 -1.25
N ALA A 221 26.66 -10.42 -1.81
CA ALA A 221 25.31 -10.73 -1.44
C ALA A 221 25.01 -12.15 -1.86
N ASN A 222 25.82 -13.11 -1.50
CA ASN A 222 25.42 -14.50 -1.60
C ASN A 222 23.93 -14.58 -2.01
N PHE A 223 23.50 -15.53 -2.74
CA PHE A 223 22.09 -15.78 -3.05
C PHE A 223 21.06 -15.43 -1.94
N SER A 224 21.53 -15.09 -0.74
CA SER A 224 20.79 -14.47 0.36
C SER A 224 20.20 -13.11 0.04
N ASN A 225 20.66 -12.34 -0.95
CA ASN A 225 19.99 -11.08 -1.28
C ASN A 225 18.83 -11.26 -2.25
N PHE A 226 18.82 -12.33 -3.05
CA PHE A 226 17.56 -12.80 -3.63
C PHE A 226 16.62 -13.39 -2.56
N GLY A 227 17.16 -13.80 -1.42
CA GLY A 227 16.43 -14.22 -0.24
C GLY A 227 16.11 -13.09 0.75
N ASN A 228 16.66 -11.89 0.61
CA ASN A 228 16.35 -10.78 1.52
C ASN A 228 14.93 -10.25 1.35
N CYS A 229 14.32 -10.39 0.19
CA CYS A 229 12.88 -10.22 0.07
C CYS A 229 12.09 -11.23 0.94
N ASP A 230 12.68 -12.40 1.25
CA ASP A 230 12.08 -13.38 2.16
C ASP A 230 12.40 -13.09 3.65
N ASN A 231 13.41 -12.26 3.95
CA ASN A 231 13.85 -11.95 5.31
C ASN A 231 13.48 -10.55 5.80
N MET A 232 12.94 -9.70 4.94
CA MET A 232 12.42 -8.36 5.30
C MET A 232 10.90 -8.36 5.52
N GLY A 233 10.31 -9.48 5.80
CA GLY A 233 8.89 -9.67 6.09
C GLY A 233 8.64 -10.03 7.54
#